data_da35628954c2296aaa019b3bc56567bb
#
_entry.id   da35628954c2296aaa019b3bc56567bb
#
_cell.length_a   1.000
_cell.length_b   1.000
_cell.length_c   1.000
_cell.angle_alpha   90.00
_cell.angle_beta   90.00
_cell.angle_gamma   90.00
#
_symmetry.space_group_name_H-M   'P 1'
#
loop_
_entity.id
_entity.type
_entity.pdbx_description
1 polymer ?
#
loop_
_entity_poly.entity_id
_entity_poly.type
_entity_poly.pdbx_seq_one_letter_code
_entity_poly.pdbx_strand_id
1 'polypeptide(L)'
;RLSDRHVDIMKEGIDVAFRLGHLEDSSLRMRGIMDCERVLAAAPSYLERRGEPKTPQDLVNDRHDCLLLRFPGAQEFVWTLKTPEGPRRVEVRGPFDSDDGDVITGWALAGRGIINKPRFDIEPFLRDGRLKIVLPDNPPPPVQLAAVFPHKKFQDPKVRLLLDFMAERCQRMIREILSGKA
;
A
#
# COMPACT_ATOMS: atom_id res chain seq x y z
N ARG A 1 5.22 -4.50 -17.76
CA ARG A 1 3.81 -4.73 -17.43
C ARG A 1 3.55 -4.16 -16.04
N LEU A 2 2.49 -3.38 -15.86
CA LEU A 2 1.99 -2.91 -14.57
C LEU A 2 0.73 -3.69 -14.25
N SER A 3 0.55 -4.08 -12.99
CA SER A 3 -0.65 -4.79 -12.52
C SER A 3 -0.67 -4.79 -10.98
N ASP A 4 -1.81 -4.49 -10.39
CA ASP A 4 -2.05 -4.65 -8.95
C ASP A 4 -2.44 -6.10 -8.59
N ARG A 5 -2.65 -6.95 -9.60
CA ARG A 5 -2.95 -8.37 -9.41
C ARG A 5 -1.71 -9.18 -9.07
N HIS A 6 -1.91 -10.21 -8.27
CA HIS A 6 -0.85 -11.18 -8.01
C HIS A 6 -0.56 -12.01 -9.27
N VAL A 7 0.65 -11.84 -9.82
CA VAL A 7 1.10 -12.52 -11.05
C VAL A 7 2.05 -13.67 -10.66
N ASP A 8 1.81 -14.86 -11.20
CA ASP A 8 2.72 -16.00 -11.04
C ASP A 8 3.95 -15.81 -11.95
N ILE A 9 5.05 -15.37 -11.34
CA ILE A 9 6.30 -15.06 -12.04
C ILE A 9 6.84 -16.25 -12.81
N MET A 10 6.73 -17.45 -12.24
CA MET A 10 7.27 -18.67 -12.87
C MET A 10 6.48 -19.09 -14.10
N LYS A 11 5.13 -19.10 -13.98
CA LYS A 11 4.26 -19.50 -15.09
C LYS A 11 4.25 -18.52 -16.24
N GLU A 12 4.37 -17.22 -15.93
CA GLU A 12 4.37 -16.17 -16.95
C GLU A 12 5.76 -15.87 -17.53
N GLY A 13 6.80 -16.58 -17.10
CA GLY A 13 8.16 -16.42 -17.62
C GLY A 13 8.78 -15.05 -17.30
N ILE A 14 8.38 -14.42 -16.20
CA ILE A 14 8.87 -13.10 -15.80
C ILE A 14 10.23 -13.24 -15.14
N ASP A 15 11.21 -12.48 -15.61
CA ASP A 15 12.56 -12.50 -15.07
C ASP A 15 12.71 -11.77 -13.75
N VAL A 16 12.01 -10.63 -13.57
CA VAL A 16 12.01 -9.80 -12.36
C VAL A 16 10.65 -9.13 -12.21
N ALA A 17 10.09 -9.13 -11.01
CA ALA A 17 8.94 -8.31 -10.65
C ALA A 17 9.28 -7.42 -9.45
N PHE A 18 8.83 -6.17 -9.46
CA PHE A 18 8.89 -5.26 -8.33
C PHE A 18 7.51 -5.23 -7.66
N ARG A 19 7.46 -5.50 -6.37
CA ARG A 19 6.21 -5.65 -5.61
C ARG A 19 6.24 -4.91 -4.29
N LEU A 20 5.08 -4.43 -3.90
CA LEU A 20 4.78 -4.00 -2.53
C LEU A 20 4.04 -5.13 -1.82
N GLY A 21 4.56 -5.60 -0.68
CA GLY A 21 3.93 -6.65 0.12
C GLY A 21 4.89 -7.69 0.65
N HIS A 22 4.36 -8.61 1.42
CA HIS A 22 5.08 -9.80 1.87
C HIS A 22 4.98 -10.89 0.79
N LEU A 23 6.06 -11.68 0.68
CA LEU A 23 6.14 -12.82 -0.21
C LEU A 23 6.13 -14.10 0.61
N GLU A 24 5.18 -14.97 0.29
CA GLU A 24 5.07 -16.29 0.92
C GLU A 24 5.70 -17.41 0.07
N ASP A 25 6.09 -17.12 -1.19
CA ASP A 25 6.59 -18.13 -2.11
C ASP A 25 8.10 -18.39 -1.92
N SER A 26 8.43 -19.56 -1.37
CA SER A 26 9.81 -20.04 -1.13
C SER A 26 10.58 -20.38 -2.40
N SER A 27 9.93 -20.51 -3.57
CA SER A 27 10.57 -20.82 -4.86
C SER A 27 11.27 -19.61 -5.49
N LEU A 28 10.92 -18.40 -5.03
CA LEU A 28 11.44 -17.14 -5.51
C LEU A 28 12.49 -16.57 -4.55
N ARG A 29 13.42 -15.81 -5.09
CA ARG A 29 14.30 -14.95 -4.31
C ARG A 29 13.72 -13.56 -4.21
N MET A 30 13.93 -12.95 -3.07
CA MET A 30 13.54 -11.58 -2.79
C MET A 30 14.77 -10.74 -2.46
N ARG A 31 14.81 -9.55 -3.04
CA ARG A 31 15.72 -8.48 -2.65
C ARG A 31 14.89 -7.29 -2.17
N GLY A 32 14.91 -7.03 -0.87
CA GLY A 32 14.31 -5.84 -0.27
C GLY A 32 14.95 -4.57 -0.83
N ILE A 33 14.12 -3.57 -1.14
CA ILE A 33 14.55 -2.27 -1.64
C ILE A 33 14.38 -1.23 -0.54
N MET A 34 13.19 -1.12 0.02
CA MET A 34 12.90 -0.24 1.16
C MET A 34 11.56 -0.57 1.81
N ASP A 35 11.42 -0.19 3.06
CA ASP A 35 10.14 -0.18 3.74
C ASP A 35 9.40 1.11 3.42
N CYS A 36 8.12 0.99 3.05
CA CYS A 36 7.25 2.09 2.70
C CYS A 36 6.20 2.27 3.80
N GLU A 37 6.17 3.44 4.41
CA GLU A 37 5.14 3.79 5.38
C GLU A 37 3.76 3.70 4.75
N ARG A 38 2.79 3.22 5.53
CA ARG A 38 1.37 3.21 5.16
C ARG A 38 0.61 4.16 6.06
N VAL A 39 -0.43 4.75 5.50
CA VAL A 39 -1.32 5.64 6.22
C VAL A 39 -2.78 5.32 5.92
N LEU A 40 -3.65 5.68 6.84
CA LEU A 40 -5.08 5.78 6.58
C LEU A 40 -5.38 7.22 6.17
N ALA A 41 -6.17 7.41 5.12
CA ALA A 41 -6.51 8.74 4.65
C ALA A 41 -7.94 8.81 4.11
N ALA A 42 -8.53 10.00 4.17
CA ALA A 42 -9.84 10.29 3.61
C ALA A 42 -9.91 11.73 3.11
N ALA A 43 -10.84 12.03 2.21
CA ALA A 43 -11.10 13.41 1.80
C ALA A 43 -11.75 14.21 2.94
N PRO A 44 -11.44 15.52 3.08
CA PRO A 44 -12.11 16.39 4.05
C PRO A 44 -13.63 16.31 3.99
N SER A 45 -14.21 16.30 2.80
CA SER A 45 -15.66 16.18 2.60
C SER A 45 -16.28 14.89 3.15
N TYR A 46 -15.52 13.80 3.19
CA TYR A 46 -15.95 12.58 3.86
C TYR A 46 -15.96 12.78 5.38
N LEU A 47 -14.88 13.35 5.93
CA LEU A 47 -14.73 13.57 7.37
C LEU A 47 -15.73 14.56 7.92
N GLU A 48 -16.08 15.61 7.18
CA GLU A 48 -17.13 16.58 7.52
C GLU A 48 -18.51 15.89 7.64
N ARG A 49 -18.81 14.95 6.77
CA ARG A 49 -20.09 14.24 6.74
C ARG A 49 -20.18 13.11 7.76
N ARG A 50 -19.10 12.38 7.98
CA ARG A 50 -19.09 11.14 8.78
C ARG A 50 -18.38 11.24 10.12
N GLY A 51 -17.71 12.35 10.37
CA GLY A 51 -16.81 12.52 11.51
C GLY A 51 -15.42 11.92 11.22
N GLU A 52 -14.46 12.28 12.06
CA GLU A 52 -13.09 11.78 12.01
C GLU A 52 -12.91 10.68 13.07
N PRO A 53 -12.50 9.45 12.70
CA PRO A 53 -12.23 8.40 13.68
C PRO A 53 -11.07 8.80 14.59
N LYS A 54 -11.19 8.58 15.88
CA LYS A 54 -10.17 8.90 16.91
C LYS A 54 -9.41 7.68 17.38
N THR A 55 -10.02 6.50 17.25
CA THR A 55 -9.44 5.21 17.60
C THR A 55 -9.65 4.20 16.50
N PRO A 56 -8.81 3.14 16.42
CA PRO A 56 -9.02 2.04 15.48
C PRO A 56 -10.42 1.41 15.57
N GLN A 57 -11.02 1.39 16.77
CA GLN A 57 -12.33 0.80 16.98
C GLN A 57 -13.46 1.62 16.36
N ASP A 58 -13.29 2.94 16.21
CA ASP A 58 -14.29 3.82 15.61
C ASP A 58 -14.55 3.47 14.14
N LEU A 59 -13.54 2.92 13.44
CA LEU A 59 -13.73 2.42 12.08
C LEU A 59 -14.88 1.40 11.99
N VAL A 60 -15.09 0.63 13.05
CA VAL A 60 -16.15 -0.40 13.13
C VAL A 60 -17.39 0.16 13.81
N ASN A 61 -17.23 0.80 14.99
CA ASN A 61 -18.35 1.27 15.81
C ASN A 61 -19.16 2.36 15.13
N ASP A 62 -18.46 3.33 14.52
CA ASP A 62 -19.07 4.46 13.79
C ASP A 62 -19.39 4.10 12.34
N ARG A 63 -19.16 2.83 11.97
CA ARG A 63 -19.41 2.28 10.63
C ARG A 63 -18.85 3.15 9.53
N HIS A 64 -17.55 3.48 9.65
CA HIS A 64 -16.87 4.18 8.58
C HIS A 64 -16.79 3.31 7.32
N ASP A 65 -17.01 3.94 6.17
CA ASP A 65 -16.87 3.30 4.87
C ASP A 65 -15.37 3.14 4.57
N CYS A 66 -14.85 1.93 4.64
CA CYS A 66 -13.47 1.61 4.29
C CYS A 66 -13.42 1.12 2.83
N LEU A 67 -12.52 1.70 2.06
CA LEU A 67 -12.33 1.36 0.65
C LEU A 67 -11.31 0.23 0.55
N LEU A 68 -11.73 -0.90 -0.01
CA LEU A 68 -11.00 -2.16 0.11
C LEU A 68 -10.27 -2.50 -1.20
N LEU A 69 -8.95 -2.69 -1.11
CA LEU A 69 -8.15 -3.22 -2.20
C LEU A 69 -8.23 -4.76 -2.16
N ARG A 70 -8.90 -5.35 -3.13
CA ARG A 70 -9.19 -6.79 -3.18
C ARG A 70 -8.29 -7.51 -4.18
N PHE A 71 -7.50 -8.44 -3.67
CA PHE A 71 -6.77 -9.41 -4.48
C PHE A 71 -7.21 -10.83 -4.15
N PRO A 72 -7.10 -11.80 -5.08
CA PRO A 72 -7.28 -13.20 -4.75
C PRO A 72 -6.33 -13.62 -3.62
N GLY A 73 -6.90 -14.12 -2.52
CA GLY A 73 -6.14 -14.57 -1.35
C GLY A 73 -5.72 -13.47 -0.36
N ALA A 74 -5.97 -12.20 -0.64
CA ALA A 74 -5.68 -11.14 0.33
C ALA A 74 -6.77 -11.08 1.42
N GLN A 75 -6.38 -10.68 2.64
CA GLN A 75 -7.29 -10.48 3.77
C GLN A 75 -7.69 -9.01 3.88
N GLU A 76 -8.34 -8.48 2.87
CA GLU A 76 -8.61 -7.04 2.67
C GLU A 76 -9.56 -6.46 3.69
N PHE A 77 -10.37 -7.32 4.29
CA PHE A 77 -11.36 -6.89 5.30
C PHE A 77 -10.76 -6.70 6.69
N VAL A 78 -9.49 -7.01 6.88
CA VAL A 78 -8.81 -6.88 8.17
C VAL A 78 -7.62 -5.94 8.01
N TRP A 79 -7.71 -4.76 8.63
CA TRP A 79 -6.57 -3.87 8.75
C TRP A 79 -5.85 -4.09 10.07
N THR A 80 -4.55 -4.30 10.00
CA THR A 80 -3.70 -4.30 11.19
C THR A 80 -3.23 -2.87 11.45
N LEU A 81 -3.47 -2.34 12.63
CA LEU A 81 -3.09 -0.99 13.03
C LEU A 81 -2.20 -1.06 14.26
N LYS A 82 -1.22 -0.17 14.34
CA LYS A 82 -0.34 -0.03 15.51
C LYS A 82 -1.14 0.62 16.64
N THR A 83 -1.03 0.06 17.85
CA THR A 83 -1.57 0.69 19.08
C THR A 83 -0.52 0.64 20.18
N PRO A 84 -0.68 1.39 21.27
CA PRO A 84 0.22 1.33 22.43
C PRO A 84 0.34 -0.08 23.03
N GLU A 85 -0.73 -0.87 22.94
CA GLU A 85 -0.79 -2.26 23.45
C GLU A 85 -0.24 -3.28 22.45
N GLY A 86 0.18 -2.84 21.25
CA GLY A 86 0.66 -3.68 20.17
C GLY A 86 -0.22 -3.66 18.91
N PRO A 87 0.10 -4.48 17.91
CA PRO A 87 -0.68 -4.53 16.68
C PRO A 87 -2.11 -5.00 16.94
N ARG A 88 -3.10 -4.22 16.50
CA ARG A 88 -4.53 -4.55 16.60
C ARG A 88 -5.10 -4.84 15.22
N ARG A 89 -5.79 -5.96 15.10
CA ARG A 89 -6.54 -6.33 13.90
C ARG A 89 -7.95 -5.76 13.99
N VAL A 90 -8.37 -5.05 12.95
CA VAL A 90 -9.68 -4.39 12.85
C VAL A 90 -10.38 -4.93 11.61
N GLU A 91 -11.52 -5.57 11.79
CA GLU A 91 -12.39 -5.99 10.68
C GLU A 91 -13.10 -4.77 10.13
N VAL A 92 -12.62 -4.28 8.99
CA VAL A 92 -13.19 -3.12 8.32
C VAL A 92 -14.20 -3.53 7.27
N ARG A 93 -15.15 -2.65 6.97
CA ARG A 93 -16.19 -2.87 5.98
C ARG A 93 -16.40 -1.60 5.16
N GLY A 94 -16.94 -1.78 3.96
CA GLY A 94 -17.31 -0.67 3.12
C GLY A 94 -18.06 -1.13 1.87
N PRO A 95 -18.79 -0.21 1.22
CA PRO A 95 -19.61 -0.53 0.06
C PRO A 95 -18.80 -0.69 -1.24
N PHE A 96 -17.52 -0.35 -1.23
CA PHE A 96 -16.68 -0.32 -2.42
C PHE A 96 -15.41 -1.14 -2.22
N ASP A 97 -15.14 -2.02 -3.16
CA ASP A 97 -13.89 -2.75 -3.30
C ASP A 97 -13.43 -2.78 -4.77
N SER A 98 -12.13 -2.81 -4.99
CA SER A 98 -11.51 -2.91 -6.31
C SER A 98 -10.21 -3.68 -6.23
N ASP A 99 -9.80 -4.31 -7.32
CA ASP A 99 -8.47 -4.88 -7.51
C ASP A 99 -7.48 -3.88 -8.15
N ASP A 100 -7.88 -2.59 -8.22
CA ASP A 100 -7.09 -1.49 -8.78
C ASP A 100 -6.92 -0.40 -7.72
N GLY A 101 -5.66 -0.13 -7.34
CA GLY A 101 -5.31 0.84 -6.30
C GLY A 101 -5.62 2.28 -6.69
N ASP A 102 -5.56 2.64 -7.99
CA ASP A 102 -5.85 3.99 -8.48
C ASP A 102 -7.35 4.28 -8.42
N VAL A 103 -8.19 3.28 -8.73
CA VAL A 103 -9.65 3.37 -8.58
C VAL A 103 -10.02 3.66 -7.12
N ILE A 104 -9.40 2.94 -6.17
CA ILE A 104 -9.63 3.16 -4.74
C ILE A 104 -9.20 4.55 -4.30
N THR A 105 -8.05 5.03 -4.79
CA THR A 105 -7.59 6.40 -4.54
C THR A 105 -8.57 7.43 -5.11
N GLY A 106 -9.07 7.21 -6.32
CA GLY A 106 -10.11 8.06 -6.93
C GLY A 106 -11.40 8.14 -6.11
N TRP A 107 -11.85 7.01 -5.55
CA TRP A 107 -13.02 7.01 -4.66
C TRP A 107 -12.77 7.76 -3.35
N ALA A 108 -11.56 7.64 -2.78
CA ALA A 108 -11.22 8.40 -1.59
C ALA A 108 -11.23 9.91 -1.85
N LEU A 109 -10.64 10.35 -2.96
CA LEU A 109 -10.67 11.75 -3.41
C LEU A 109 -12.10 12.26 -3.66
N ALA A 110 -12.99 11.39 -4.11
CA ALA A 110 -14.42 11.68 -4.27
C ALA A 110 -15.20 11.62 -2.93
N GLY A 111 -14.54 11.49 -1.78
CA GLY A 111 -15.16 11.46 -0.46
C GLY A 111 -16.03 10.23 -0.20
N ARG A 112 -15.66 9.08 -0.76
CA ARG A 112 -16.44 7.83 -0.62
C ARG A 112 -16.05 7.00 0.59
N GLY A 113 -14.89 7.27 1.24
CA GLY A 113 -14.46 6.51 2.39
C GLY A 113 -13.00 6.73 2.78
N ILE A 114 -12.53 5.86 3.68
CA ILE A 114 -11.17 5.83 4.20
C ILE A 114 -10.37 4.78 3.42
N ILE A 115 -9.15 5.13 2.99
CA ILE A 115 -8.22 4.21 2.33
C ILE A 115 -7.04 3.88 3.23
N ASN A 116 -6.43 2.72 2.95
CA ASN A 116 -5.17 2.27 3.52
C ASN A 116 -4.14 2.12 2.40
N LYS A 117 -3.21 3.06 2.30
CA LYS A 117 -2.28 3.15 1.17
C LYS A 117 -0.84 3.44 1.62
N PRO A 118 0.17 3.05 0.82
CA PRO A 118 1.51 3.58 0.99
C PRO A 118 1.49 5.11 0.90
N ARG A 119 2.16 5.77 1.84
CA ARG A 119 2.16 7.24 1.91
C ARG A 119 2.65 7.89 0.64
N PHE A 120 3.74 7.36 0.04
CA PHE A 120 4.31 7.93 -1.18
C PHE A 120 3.32 7.95 -2.36
N ASP A 121 2.38 7.00 -2.41
CA ASP A 121 1.39 6.86 -3.46
C ASP A 121 0.34 7.98 -3.43
N ILE A 122 0.02 8.47 -2.24
CA ILE A 122 -0.99 9.51 -2.02
C ILE A 122 -0.42 10.84 -1.50
N GLU A 123 0.90 10.96 -1.35
CA GLU A 123 1.56 12.16 -0.83
C GLU A 123 1.19 13.45 -1.59
N PRO A 124 1.07 13.46 -2.94
CA PRO A 124 0.62 14.66 -3.65
C PRO A 124 -0.76 15.14 -3.18
N PHE A 125 -1.68 14.21 -2.91
CA PHE A 125 -3.04 14.53 -2.45
C PHE A 125 -3.10 14.93 -0.98
N LEU A 126 -2.17 14.43 -0.17
CA LEU A 126 -2.01 14.88 1.22
C LEU A 126 -1.48 16.31 1.27
N ARG A 127 -0.52 16.62 0.41
CA ARG A 127 0.14 17.92 0.36
C ARG A 127 -0.78 19.03 -0.13
N ASP A 128 -1.61 18.75 -1.12
CA ASP A 128 -2.58 19.72 -1.65
C ASP A 128 -3.90 19.77 -0.85
N GLY A 129 -4.01 18.97 0.23
CA GLY A 129 -5.15 18.95 1.13
C GLY A 129 -6.39 18.22 0.61
N ARG A 130 -6.32 17.55 -0.54
CA ARG A 130 -7.43 16.72 -1.05
C ARG A 130 -7.65 15.46 -0.23
N LEU A 131 -6.60 14.95 0.41
CA LEU A 131 -6.70 13.90 1.41
C LEU A 131 -6.10 14.37 2.73
N LYS A 132 -6.64 13.88 3.84
CA LYS A 132 -6.14 14.08 5.19
C LYS A 132 -5.85 12.73 5.83
N ILE A 133 -4.69 12.61 6.51
CA ILE A 133 -4.37 11.42 7.29
C ILE A 133 -5.33 11.34 8.47
N VAL A 134 -5.90 10.16 8.70
CA VAL A 134 -6.70 9.81 9.87
C VAL A 134 -5.97 8.79 10.72
N LEU A 135 -6.21 8.79 12.03
CA LEU A 135 -5.54 7.92 13.00
C LEU A 135 -4.00 7.96 12.88
N PRO A 136 -3.37 9.15 12.93
CA PRO A 136 -1.93 9.27 12.72
C PRO A 136 -1.09 8.52 13.77
N ASP A 137 -1.62 8.33 14.98
CA ASP A 137 -0.96 7.59 16.06
C ASP A 137 -1.15 6.05 15.95
N ASN A 138 -2.02 5.63 15.04
CA ASN A 138 -2.34 4.22 14.81
C ASN A 138 -2.11 3.81 13.34
N PRO A 139 -0.93 4.04 12.76
CA PRO A 139 -0.68 3.73 11.37
C PRO A 139 -0.72 2.21 11.12
N PRO A 140 -1.07 1.77 9.90
CA PRO A 140 -0.82 0.41 9.48
C PRO A 140 0.69 0.11 9.50
N PRO A 141 1.11 -1.17 9.67
CA PRO A 141 2.53 -1.52 9.54
C PRO A 141 3.05 -1.17 8.14
N PRO A 142 4.34 -0.82 8.01
CA PRO A 142 4.94 -0.54 6.72
C PRO A 142 4.84 -1.75 5.79
N VAL A 143 4.85 -1.49 4.50
CA VAL A 143 4.92 -2.51 3.46
C VAL A 143 6.28 -2.44 2.77
N GLN A 144 6.88 -3.61 2.52
CA GLN A 144 8.18 -3.66 1.86
C GLN A 144 8.03 -3.56 0.33
N LEU A 145 8.76 -2.62 -0.29
CA LEU A 145 9.04 -2.67 -1.70
C LEU A 145 10.21 -3.62 -1.94
N ALA A 146 10.01 -4.62 -2.76
CA ALA A 146 11.02 -5.61 -3.06
C ALA A 146 11.02 -6.02 -4.54
N ALA A 147 12.18 -6.44 -5.01
CA ALA A 147 12.31 -7.15 -6.28
C ALA A 147 12.25 -8.66 -6.02
N VAL A 148 11.49 -9.36 -6.86
CA VAL A 148 11.25 -10.80 -6.78
C VAL A 148 11.65 -11.44 -8.10
N PHE A 149 12.35 -12.55 -8.06
CA PHE A 149 12.88 -13.21 -9.25
C PHE A 149 13.16 -14.68 -9.00
N PRO A 150 13.14 -15.55 -10.05
CA PRO A 150 13.52 -16.94 -9.95
C PRO A 150 14.98 -17.11 -9.50
N HIS A 151 15.26 -18.12 -8.68
CA HIS A 151 16.61 -18.36 -8.12
C HIS A 151 17.72 -18.40 -9.21
N LYS A 152 17.45 -19.05 -10.34
CA LYS A 152 18.41 -19.17 -11.45
C LYS A 152 18.78 -17.84 -12.11
N LYS A 153 17.88 -16.85 -12.05
CA LYS A 153 18.07 -15.52 -12.66
C LYS A 153 19.04 -14.62 -11.91
N PHE A 154 19.29 -14.88 -10.64
CA PHE A 154 20.25 -14.08 -9.84
C PHE A 154 21.68 -14.13 -10.39
N GLN A 155 22.04 -15.19 -11.10
CA GLN A 155 23.37 -15.36 -11.69
C GLN A 155 23.55 -14.55 -12.99
N ASP A 156 22.45 -14.08 -13.61
CA ASP A 156 22.52 -13.25 -14.80
C ASP A 156 23.01 -11.83 -14.49
N PRO A 157 24.15 -11.38 -15.04
CA PRO A 157 24.67 -10.04 -14.80
C PRO A 157 23.70 -8.93 -15.17
N LYS A 158 22.86 -9.13 -16.21
CA LYS A 158 21.83 -8.15 -16.63
C LYS A 158 20.77 -7.98 -15.55
N VAL A 159 20.35 -9.07 -14.92
CA VAL A 159 19.37 -9.03 -13.83
C VAL A 159 19.96 -8.29 -12.63
N ARG A 160 21.21 -8.56 -12.25
CA ARG A 160 21.87 -7.86 -11.14
C ARG A 160 21.96 -6.36 -11.39
N LEU A 161 22.41 -5.97 -12.60
CA LEU A 161 22.50 -4.55 -12.99
C LEU A 161 21.13 -3.86 -12.92
N LEU A 162 20.07 -4.52 -13.42
CA LEU A 162 18.71 -4.02 -13.35
C LEU A 162 18.24 -3.85 -11.90
N LEU A 163 18.51 -4.84 -11.04
CA LEU A 163 18.14 -4.78 -9.63
C LEU A 163 18.83 -3.63 -8.90
N ASP A 164 20.12 -3.40 -9.14
CA ASP A 164 20.87 -2.30 -8.54
C ASP A 164 20.34 -0.94 -9.00
N PHE A 165 20.19 -0.78 -10.31
CA PHE A 165 19.64 0.45 -10.91
C PHE A 165 18.23 0.76 -10.38
N MET A 166 17.34 -0.24 -10.37
CA MET A 166 15.96 -0.03 -9.94
C MET A 166 15.86 0.22 -8.42
N ALA A 167 16.69 -0.45 -7.61
CA ALA A 167 16.71 -0.19 -6.19
C ALA A 167 17.07 1.26 -5.88
N GLU A 168 18.15 1.76 -6.47
CA GLU A 168 18.57 3.16 -6.32
C GLU A 168 17.51 4.13 -6.84
N ARG A 169 16.96 3.85 -8.03
CA ARG A 169 15.95 4.69 -8.67
C ARG A 169 14.67 4.79 -7.84
N CYS A 170 14.14 3.65 -7.37
CA CYS A 170 12.93 3.63 -6.55
C CYS A 170 13.14 4.36 -5.22
N GLN A 171 14.24 4.11 -4.53
CA GLN A 171 14.55 4.80 -3.28
C GLN A 171 14.63 6.31 -3.46
N ARG A 172 15.30 6.78 -4.52
CA ARG A 172 15.42 8.21 -4.82
C ARG A 172 14.06 8.82 -5.11
N MET A 173 13.30 8.24 -6.03
CA MET A 173 11.97 8.76 -6.41
C MET A 173 11.01 8.85 -5.23
N ILE A 174 10.94 7.79 -4.40
CA ILE A 174 10.05 7.79 -3.24
C ILE A 174 10.48 8.86 -2.23
N ARG A 175 11.78 9.05 -1.98
CA ARG A 175 12.28 10.13 -1.11
C ARG A 175 11.97 11.52 -1.69
N GLU A 176 12.10 11.72 -2.99
CA GLU A 176 11.76 12.96 -3.67
C GLU A 176 10.28 13.29 -3.51
N ILE A 177 9.38 12.30 -3.75
CA ILE A 177 7.94 12.43 -3.55
C ILE A 177 7.64 12.83 -2.10
N LEU A 178 8.19 12.11 -1.12
CA LEU A 178 7.93 12.38 0.29
C LEU A 178 8.51 13.72 0.79
N SER A 179 9.60 14.20 0.17
CA SER A 179 10.22 15.47 0.52
C SER A 179 9.65 16.70 -0.22
N GLY A 180 8.75 16.49 -1.15
CA GLY A 180 8.16 17.58 -1.95
C GLY A 180 9.05 18.12 -3.07
N LYS A 181 10.05 17.35 -3.48
CA LYS A 181 11.01 17.73 -4.53
C LYS A 181 10.69 17.07 -5.89
N ALA A 182 9.59 16.33 -5.97
CA ALA A 182 9.11 15.70 -7.20
C ALA A 182 8.12 16.59 -7.93
#